data_512649a3c38da9011617012edcffef19
#
_entry.id   512649a3c38da9011617012edcffef19
#
_cell.length_a   1.000
_cell.length_b   1.000
_cell.length_c   1.000
_cell.angle_alpha   90.00
_cell.angle_beta   90.00
_cell.angle_gamma   90.00
#
_symmetry.space_group_name_H-M   'P 1'
#
loop_
_entity.id
_entity.type
_entity.pdbx_description
1 polymer ?
#
loop_
_entity_poly.entity_id
_entity_poly.type
_entity_poly.pdbx_seq_one_letter_code
_entity_poly.pdbx_strand_id
1 'polypeptide(L)'
;MRTIWTFVFLILALLSPQAWAGASNALNYQSHFVRVELAPDRPALKALAVDSLGKGKLAGNLLVSPPAAAATIEVQRAGQRVEYWQAGAARKGPPAWIFGASPRQIRFESSYSTKRPTPPLVLDFDLQLCHATLLGLMNDDGSVRLPALLHLPDHGTFRITASAPPGLSLGYELVPYPAPRQDQKFLRVTFPGGSTATPHVEYTLDVVAIHPEIPQIDRDPRFDGFRRNFLNMFQLSPRWRALANNTASDVCAITVWEYGDVALRTPPLAPGLTALDILRQTLDRYLGGLKGCGMKGYNGGTPDETAYDFLDAYPSLVIAGADYVLGSQDEAWLHKNYPALQAWATRMLAFDSDGDGLLEYPQTRQSGPWPRNHPANWWDTIWFTYKDAYSNVLAYRACLEMAKVARLAGKPEDESYFASRAEKLRSAYATTFYNPATGVLAGWKDPAGKIHDYYFTFVNGMAITYGLVPPPQANQIMDRMLAKMREVGYTRFDLGLPGNLIPVRKEDYGVGGVEGGEPEREDGSDAFQNYENGGATACFVYYTITALYQLGRREEGDGILFPILRAYEEGGFQGLGSNGKTKDWKRWDGTPKGYEGLLADDYLTLLAVESRQAARR
;
A
#
# COMPACT_ATOMS: atom_id res chain seq x y z
N MET A 1 -54.91 43.90 -17.79
CA MET A 1 -53.76 44.82 -17.60
C MET A 1 -53.14 44.57 -16.26
N ARG A 2 -51.99 43.97 -16.24
CA ARG A 2 -50.89 44.11 -15.29
C ARG A 2 -49.81 43.08 -15.70
N THR A 3 -48.80 43.60 -16.34
CA THR A 3 -47.61 42.94 -16.83
C THR A 3 -46.70 42.70 -15.64
N ILE A 4 -46.30 41.42 -15.42
CA ILE A 4 -45.28 41.06 -14.40
C ILE A 4 -44.01 40.80 -15.21
N TRP A 5 -43.00 41.64 -15.02
CA TRP A 5 -41.64 41.46 -15.50
C TRP A 5 -40.89 40.49 -14.57
N THR A 6 -40.50 39.34 -15.10
CA THR A 6 -39.62 38.39 -14.42
C THR A 6 -38.18 38.76 -14.74
N PHE A 7 -37.43 39.29 -13.80
CA PHE A 7 -36.00 39.51 -13.89
C PHE A 7 -35.29 38.16 -13.73
N VAL A 8 -34.74 37.66 -14.82
CA VAL A 8 -33.76 36.55 -14.80
C VAL A 8 -32.40 37.15 -14.44
N PHE A 9 -31.96 36.98 -13.21
CA PHE A 9 -30.58 37.25 -12.83
C PHE A 9 -29.69 36.13 -13.39
N LEU A 10 -29.01 36.38 -14.50
CA LEU A 10 -27.91 35.58 -14.99
C LEU A 10 -26.70 35.87 -14.11
N ILE A 11 -26.44 35.04 -13.11
CA ILE A 11 -25.17 35.08 -12.37
C ILE A 11 -24.12 34.43 -13.26
N LEU A 12 -23.46 35.23 -14.07
CA LEU A 12 -22.16 34.91 -14.66
C LEU A 12 -21.17 34.91 -13.49
N ALA A 13 -20.89 33.71 -12.94
CA ALA A 13 -19.74 33.54 -12.11
C ALA A 13 -18.49 33.74 -12.97
N LEU A 14 -17.98 34.95 -12.97
CA LEU A 14 -16.66 35.28 -13.49
C LEU A 14 -15.65 34.46 -12.66
N LEU A 15 -15.22 33.33 -13.21
CA LEU A 15 -14.02 32.63 -12.76
C LEU A 15 -12.84 33.58 -13.03
N SER A 16 -12.57 34.48 -12.10
CA SER A 16 -11.32 35.24 -12.13
C SER A 16 -10.16 34.26 -12.00
N PRO A 17 -9.14 34.30 -12.86
CA PRO A 17 -7.96 33.50 -12.68
C PRO A 17 -7.35 33.87 -11.34
N GLN A 18 -7.27 32.92 -10.42
CA GLN A 18 -6.60 33.12 -9.12
C GLN A 18 -5.14 33.40 -9.42
N ALA A 19 -4.74 34.64 -9.29
CA ALA A 19 -3.35 35.05 -9.40
C ALA A 19 -2.62 34.69 -8.10
N TRP A 20 -1.30 34.57 -8.15
CA TRP A 20 -0.45 34.51 -6.97
C TRP A 20 -0.79 35.67 -6.03
N ALA A 21 -1.37 35.39 -4.84
CA ALA A 21 -1.81 36.41 -3.92
C ALA A 21 -0.63 37.19 -3.35
N GLY A 22 -0.68 38.50 -3.42
CA GLY A 22 0.37 39.37 -2.92
C GLY A 22 -0.01 40.03 -1.61
N ALA A 23 0.53 39.55 -0.49
CA ALA A 23 0.91 40.42 0.62
C ALA A 23 2.44 40.50 0.57
N SER A 24 2.97 41.68 0.74
CA SER A 24 4.32 42.18 0.62
C SER A 24 5.54 41.24 0.64
N ASN A 25 5.69 40.13 0.20
CA ASN A 25 6.81 39.19 -0.03
C ASN A 25 6.41 37.71 -0.08
N ALA A 26 5.12 37.36 0.07
CA ALA A 26 4.70 35.98 0.02
C ALA A 26 4.45 35.54 -1.43
N LEU A 27 5.16 34.48 -1.88
CA LEU A 27 5.05 33.89 -3.20
C LEU A 27 4.10 32.69 -3.11
N ASN A 28 2.81 32.96 -2.90
CA ASN A 28 1.79 31.94 -2.63
C ASN A 28 0.83 31.81 -3.78
N TYR A 29 0.46 30.56 -4.09
CA TYR A 29 -0.64 30.22 -4.97
C TYR A 29 -1.57 29.21 -4.28
N GLN A 30 -2.88 29.38 -4.42
CA GLN A 30 -3.86 28.44 -3.91
C GLN A 30 -5.05 28.31 -4.88
N SER A 31 -5.51 27.08 -5.06
CA SER A 31 -6.73 26.68 -5.74
C SER A 31 -7.52 25.72 -4.86
N HIS A 32 -8.57 25.08 -5.38
CA HIS A 32 -9.23 23.97 -4.71
C HIS A 32 -8.37 22.68 -4.71
N PHE A 33 -7.38 22.57 -5.59
CA PHE A 33 -6.57 21.37 -5.81
C PHE A 33 -5.18 21.44 -5.24
N VAL A 34 -4.56 22.63 -5.24
CA VAL A 34 -3.17 22.81 -4.76
C VAL A 34 -3.01 24.08 -3.96
N ARG A 35 -2.10 24.04 -2.98
CA ARG A 35 -1.53 25.19 -2.32
C ARG A 35 -0.02 25.10 -2.41
N VAL A 36 0.64 26.15 -2.90
CA VAL A 36 2.08 26.23 -3.05
C VAL A 36 2.58 27.53 -2.42
N GLU A 37 3.63 27.45 -1.61
CA GLU A 37 4.38 28.59 -1.12
C GLU A 37 5.83 28.44 -1.56
N LEU A 38 6.39 29.46 -2.22
CA LEU A 38 7.76 29.47 -2.71
C LEU A 38 8.66 30.21 -1.72
N ALA A 39 9.92 29.76 -1.63
CA ALA A 39 10.92 30.43 -0.82
C ALA A 39 11.36 31.74 -1.48
N PRO A 40 11.50 32.86 -0.71
CA PRO A 40 11.89 34.15 -1.28
C PRO A 40 13.39 34.30 -1.57
N ASP A 41 14.21 33.36 -1.10
CA ASP A 41 15.66 33.41 -1.12
C ASP A 41 16.34 32.34 -1.97
N ARG A 42 15.57 31.42 -2.53
CA ARG A 42 16.07 30.30 -3.34
C ARG A 42 14.97 29.62 -4.15
N PRO A 43 15.31 28.89 -5.25
CA PRO A 43 14.35 28.11 -6.02
C PRO A 43 13.93 26.85 -5.23
N ALA A 44 12.96 27.00 -4.32
CA ALA A 44 12.45 25.92 -3.50
C ALA A 44 10.98 26.14 -3.15
N LEU A 45 10.26 25.05 -2.96
CA LEU A 45 8.96 25.08 -2.31
C LEU A 45 9.15 25.10 -0.80
N LYS A 46 8.53 26.09 -0.15
CA LYS A 46 8.46 26.20 1.30
C LYS A 46 7.26 25.43 1.85
N ALA A 47 6.16 25.40 1.11
CA ALA A 47 5.00 24.60 1.44
C ALA A 47 4.32 24.03 0.19
N LEU A 48 3.78 22.83 0.33
CA LEU A 48 2.97 22.14 -0.67
C LEU A 48 1.82 21.43 0.03
N ALA A 49 0.60 21.60 -0.52
CA ALA A 49 -0.56 20.76 -0.20
C ALA A 49 -1.32 20.46 -1.47
N VAL A 50 -1.98 19.31 -1.53
CA VAL A 50 -2.76 18.84 -2.67
C VAL A 50 -4.06 18.21 -2.20
N ASP A 51 -5.11 18.36 -3.01
CA ASP A 51 -6.37 17.61 -2.90
C ASP A 51 -6.77 17.12 -4.30
N SER A 52 -6.60 15.85 -4.57
CA SER A 52 -6.93 15.25 -5.87
C SER A 52 -8.41 15.42 -6.27
N LEU A 53 -9.30 15.56 -5.30
CA LEU A 53 -10.74 15.66 -5.55
C LEU A 53 -11.22 17.11 -5.70
N GLY A 54 -10.37 18.09 -5.41
CA GLY A 54 -10.68 19.51 -5.55
C GLY A 54 -11.75 20.01 -4.58
N LYS A 55 -11.89 19.40 -3.42
CA LYS A 55 -12.82 19.81 -2.36
C LYS A 55 -12.22 20.84 -1.42
N GLY A 56 -10.96 21.25 -1.67
CA GLY A 56 -10.23 22.23 -0.87
C GLY A 56 -9.68 21.68 0.44
N LYS A 57 -9.52 20.36 0.59
CA LYS A 57 -8.88 19.70 1.73
C LYS A 57 -7.36 19.88 1.68
N LEU A 58 -6.89 21.14 1.89
CA LEU A 58 -5.49 21.57 1.75
C LEU A 58 -4.86 21.85 3.12
N ALA A 59 -5.08 20.97 4.09
CA ALA A 59 -4.52 21.14 5.44
C ALA A 59 -3.02 20.79 5.50
N GLY A 60 -2.29 21.53 6.31
CA GLY A 60 -0.90 21.24 6.62
C GLY A 60 0.11 21.66 5.53
N ASN A 61 1.37 21.42 5.84
CA ASN A 61 2.50 21.45 4.91
C ASN A 61 3.15 20.08 4.94
N LEU A 62 3.32 19.46 3.79
CA LEU A 62 3.86 18.09 3.66
C LEU A 62 5.38 18.08 3.52
N LEU A 63 5.99 19.27 3.33
CA LEU A 63 7.44 19.38 3.10
C LEU A 63 8.21 19.63 4.40
N VAL A 64 9.37 19.03 4.45
CA VAL A 64 10.42 19.44 5.41
C VAL A 64 10.88 20.84 5.02
N SER A 65 10.99 21.73 6.00
CA SER A 65 11.55 23.08 5.75
C SER A 65 12.99 22.96 5.25
N PRO A 66 13.28 23.42 4.03
CA PRO A 66 14.63 23.29 3.50
C PRO A 66 15.60 24.16 4.33
N PRO A 67 16.86 23.71 4.54
CA PRO A 67 17.85 24.48 5.27
C PRO A 67 18.08 25.84 4.59
N ALA A 68 18.45 26.88 5.39
CA ALA A 68 18.72 28.22 4.87
C ALA A 68 19.81 28.17 3.79
N ALA A 69 19.58 28.83 2.66
CA ALA A 69 20.56 28.85 1.58
C ALA A 69 21.69 29.88 1.86
N ALA A 70 22.90 29.49 1.51
CA ALA A 70 24.07 30.36 1.59
C ALA A 70 24.26 31.22 0.32
N ALA A 71 23.45 31.04 -0.73
CA ALA A 71 23.62 31.71 -2.01
C ALA A 71 22.66 32.90 -2.17
N THR A 72 23.18 34.01 -2.64
CA THR A 72 22.38 35.18 -2.99
C THR A 72 21.61 34.88 -4.30
N ILE A 73 20.29 34.87 -4.23
CA ILE A 73 19.41 34.69 -5.38
C ILE A 73 18.50 35.92 -5.50
N GLU A 74 18.26 36.35 -6.72
CA GLU A 74 17.27 37.38 -7.04
C GLU A 74 15.98 36.70 -7.49
N VAL A 75 14.85 37.10 -6.91
CA VAL A 75 13.51 36.58 -7.25
C VAL A 75 12.75 37.69 -7.96
N GLN A 76 12.16 37.34 -9.09
CA GLN A 76 11.28 38.22 -9.84
C GLN A 76 9.94 37.59 -10.09
N ARG A 77 8.87 38.33 -9.91
CA ARG A 77 7.53 37.96 -10.29
C ARG A 77 7.20 38.50 -11.69
N ALA A 78 6.82 37.61 -12.60
CA ALA A 78 6.42 37.95 -13.97
C ALA A 78 5.01 37.37 -14.23
N GLY A 79 3.96 38.12 -13.87
CA GLY A 79 2.58 37.67 -13.98
C GLY A 79 2.28 36.46 -13.08
N GLN A 80 1.95 35.32 -13.70
CA GLN A 80 1.70 34.05 -13.03
C GLN A 80 2.97 33.21 -12.84
N ARG A 81 4.15 33.72 -13.18
CA ARG A 81 5.44 33.03 -13.07
C ARG A 81 6.28 33.67 -11.99
N VAL A 82 7.14 32.89 -11.37
CA VAL A 82 8.17 33.33 -10.42
C VAL A 82 9.50 32.86 -10.94
N GLU A 83 10.40 33.78 -11.17
CA GLU A 83 11.72 33.55 -11.76
C GLU A 83 12.82 33.70 -10.69
N TYR A 84 13.73 32.75 -10.66
CA TYR A 84 14.88 32.74 -9.77
C TYR A 84 16.17 32.90 -10.56
N TRP A 85 16.92 33.93 -10.25
CA TRP A 85 18.18 34.33 -10.90
C TRP A 85 19.34 34.14 -9.96
N GLN A 86 20.49 33.70 -10.45
CA GLN A 86 21.72 33.73 -9.66
C GLN A 86 22.18 35.16 -9.50
N ALA A 87 22.43 35.61 -8.27
CA ALA A 87 22.89 36.97 -7.98
C ALA A 87 24.27 37.23 -8.58
N GLY A 88 24.47 38.48 -9.06
CA GLY A 88 25.74 38.93 -9.66
C GLY A 88 25.90 38.48 -11.13
N ALA A 89 25.01 37.70 -11.72
CA ALA A 89 24.90 37.58 -13.15
C ALA A 89 24.07 38.77 -13.63
N ALA A 90 24.69 39.77 -14.20
CA ALA A 90 23.97 40.86 -14.88
C ALA A 90 22.98 40.21 -15.85
N ARG A 91 21.71 40.02 -15.52
CA ARG A 91 20.56 39.36 -16.22
C ARG A 91 20.76 39.06 -17.73
N LYS A 92 21.97 38.64 -18.11
CA LYS A 92 22.37 38.36 -19.50
C LYS A 92 22.14 36.91 -19.94
N GLY A 93 21.42 36.13 -19.13
CA GLY A 93 21.08 34.72 -19.40
C GLY A 93 19.66 34.38 -18.97
N PRO A 94 19.20 33.15 -19.16
CA PRO A 94 17.91 32.70 -18.66
C PRO A 94 17.93 32.59 -17.13
N PRO A 95 16.75 32.66 -16.44
CA PRO A 95 16.64 32.32 -15.04
C PRO A 95 17.04 30.86 -14.79
N ALA A 96 17.58 30.57 -13.61
CA ALA A 96 17.96 29.20 -13.21
C ALA A 96 16.73 28.31 -13.13
N TRP A 97 15.68 28.81 -12.48
CA TRP A 97 14.39 28.14 -12.36
C TRP A 97 13.24 29.13 -12.55
N ILE A 98 12.17 28.64 -13.19
CA ILE A 98 10.91 29.34 -13.31
C ILE A 98 9.81 28.46 -12.72
N PHE A 99 8.96 29.01 -11.87
CA PHE A 99 7.81 28.33 -11.29
C PHE A 99 6.52 28.93 -11.85
N GLY A 100 5.61 28.07 -12.21
CA GLY A 100 4.25 28.41 -12.61
C GLY A 100 3.24 27.55 -11.87
N ALA A 101 2.04 28.08 -11.65
CA ALA A 101 0.95 27.32 -11.10
C ALA A 101 -0.37 27.67 -11.78
N SER A 102 -1.24 26.68 -11.92
CA SER A 102 -2.60 26.78 -12.38
C SER A 102 -3.51 25.92 -11.48
N PRO A 103 -4.84 25.93 -11.63
CA PRO A 103 -5.71 25.27 -10.68
C PRO A 103 -5.40 23.80 -10.36
N ARG A 104 -4.87 23.04 -11.34
CA ARG A 104 -4.55 21.60 -11.20
C ARG A 104 -3.11 21.26 -11.57
N GLN A 105 -2.24 22.26 -11.74
CA GLN A 105 -0.92 22.01 -12.28
C GLN A 105 0.12 22.91 -11.61
N ILE A 106 1.28 22.34 -11.39
CA ILE A 106 2.50 23.06 -11.01
C ILE A 106 3.52 22.81 -12.12
N ARG A 107 4.27 23.85 -12.52
CA ARG A 107 5.34 23.75 -13.52
C ARG A 107 6.65 24.23 -12.94
N PHE A 108 7.71 23.53 -13.30
CA PHE A 108 9.10 23.87 -12.99
C PHE A 108 9.87 23.90 -14.31
N GLU A 109 10.38 25.05 -14.71
CA GLU A 109 11.24 25.18 -15.89
C GLU A 109 12.66 25.48 -15.45
N SER A 110 13.65 24.79 -16.02
CA SER A 110 15.07 25.02 -15.78
C SER A 110 15.83 25.14 -17.08
N SER A 111 16.75 26.10 -17.14
CA SER A 111 17.60 26.33 -18.30
C SER A 111 19.08 26.28 -17.91
N TYR A 112 19.88 25.60 -18.73
CA TYR A 112 21.32 25.54 -18.57
C TYR A 112 21.98 26.86 -18.99
N SER A 113 22.90 27.33 -18.16
CA SER A 113 23.79 28.44 -18.50
C SER A 113 25.20 27.90 -18.68
N THR A 114 25.84 28.23 -19.78
CA THR A 114 27.21 27.79 -20.12
C THR A 114 28.28 28.14 -19.07
N LYS A 115 27.95 28.99 -18.11
CA LYS A 115 28.88 29.41 -17.05
C LYS A 115 28.77 28.56 -15.78
N ARG A 116 27.62 27.97 -15.48
CA ARG A 116 27.42 27.12 -14.28
C ARG A 116 26.22 26.16 -14.50
N PRO A 117 26.34 24.89 -14.10
CA PRO A 117 25.20 24.00 -14.06
C PRO A 117 24.09 24.56 -13.15
N THR A 118 22.85 24.40 -13.56
CA THR A 118 21.72 24.77 -12.72
C THR A 118 21.56 23.71 -11.62
N PRO A 119 21.56 24.13 -10.34
CA PRO A 119 21.37 23.18 -9.25
C PRO A 119 20.01 22.49 -9.36
N PRO A 120 19.89 21.24 -8.91
CA PRO A 120 18.61 20.52 -8.92
C PRO A 120 17.59 21.19 -8.00
N LEU A 121 16.31 21.04 -8.35
CA LEU A 121 15.21 21.34 -7.45
C LEU A 121 14.93 20.10 -6.59
N VAL A 122 14.78 20.29 -5.29
CA VAL A 122 14.56 19.21 -4.33
C VAL A 122 13.24 19.42 -3.60
N LEU A 123 12.45 18.35 -3.49
CA LEU A 123 11.28 18.27 -2.63
C LEU A 123 11.51 17.20 -1.57
N ASP A 124 11.54 17.62 -0.30
CA ASP A 124 11.72 16.72 0.84
C ASP A 124 10.38 16.58 1.57
N PHE A 125 9.82 15.37 1.58
CA PHE A 125 8.54 15.05 2.23
C PHE A 125 8.77 14.46 3.60
N ASP A 126 8.20 15.08 4.63
CA ASP A 126 8.25 14.57 6.01
C ASP A 126 7.37 13.32 6.13
N LEU A 127 8.01 12.15 6.28
CA LEU A 127 7.28 10.87 6.43
C LEU A 127 6.53 10.77 7.76
N GLN A 128 6.76 11.68 8.70
CA GLN A 128 5.93 11.80 9.91
C GLN A 128 4.61 12.55 9.65
N LEU A 129 4.51 13.25 8.52
CA LEU A 129 3.30 13.98 8.13
C LEU A 129 2.56 13.28 6.99
N CYS A 130 3.28 12.62 6.09
CA CYS A 130 2.70 11.95 4.94
C CYS A 130 3.67 10.89 4.42
N HIS A 131 3.25 9.64 4.33
CA HIS A 131 4.02 8.53 3.76
C HIS A 131 4.08 8.64 2.22
N ALA A 132 4.71 9.71 1.74
CA ALA A 132 4.86 9.96 0.31
C ALA A 132 5.63 8.84 -0.40
N THR A 133 5.24 8.54 -1.64
CA THR A 133 5.96 7.60 -2.51
C THR A 133 6.03 8.15 -3.94
N LEU A 134 7.13 7.85 -4.64
CA LEU A 134 7.28 8.15 -6.07
C LEU A 134 7.15 6.84 -6.85
N LEU A 135 6.02 6.69 -7.56
CA LEU A 135 5.69 5.49 -8.34
C LEU A 135 6.12 5.66 -9.79
N GLY A 136 6.89 4.71 -10.28
CA GLY A 136 7.36 4.65 -11.65
C GLY A 136 8.38 3.54 -11.87
N LEU A 137 8.87 3.42 -13.09
CA LEU A 137 9.93 2.46 -13.40
C LEU A 137 11.29 3.01 -12.96
N MET A 138 12.01 2.23 -12.18
CA MET A 138 13.30 2.63 -11.63
C MET A 138 14.46 2.16 -12.51
N ASN A 139 15.48 3.00 -12.60
CA ASN A 139 16.77 2.66 -13.18
C ASN A 139 17.65 1.90 -12.15
N ASP A 140 18.78 1.41 -12.60
CA ASP A 140 19.72 0.68 -11.73
C ASP A 140 20.36 1.56 -10.65
N ASP A 141 20.42 2.87 -10.86
CA ASP A 141 20.91 3.85 -9.88
C ASP A 141 19.85 4.27 -8.84
N GLY A 142 18.63 3.73 -8.93
CA GLY A 142 17.51 4.05 -8.04
C GLY A 142 16.70 5.28 -8.46
N SER A 143 17.08 5.98 -9.53
CA SER A 143 16.26 7.07 -10.07
C SER A 143 14.99 6.53 -10.75
N VAL A 144 13.91 7.33 -10.75
CA VAL A 144 12.61 6.97 -11.33
C VAL A 144 12.42 7.65 -12.67
N ARG A 145 12.17 6.85 -13.70
CA ARG A 145 11.91 7.34 -15.06
C ARG A 145 10.57 8.07 -15.16
N LEU A 146 10.53 9.10 -15.99
CA LEU A 146 9.27 9.78 -16.31
C LEU A 146 8.54 9.09 -17.49
N PRO A 147 7.20 9.04 -17.46
CA PRO A 147 6.29 9.63 -16.47
C PRO A 147 6.29 8.87 -15.15
N ALA A 148 6.03 9.59 -14.04
CA ALA A 148 5.95 9.03 -12.70
C ALA A 148 4.77 9.64 -11.93
N LEU A 149 4.38 9.02 -10.81
CA LEU A 149 3.40 9.57 -9.88
C LEU A 149 4.06 9.88 -8.55
N LEU A 150 3.87 11.09 -8.05
CA LEU A 150 4.11 11.43 -6.66
C LEU A 150 2.79 11.27 -5.92
N HIS A 151 2.65 10.17 -5.20
CA HIS A 151 1.47 9.87 -4.40
C HIS A 151 1.65 10.30 -2.95
N LEU A 152 0.68 11.01 -2.43
CA LEU A 152 0.63 11.59 -1.09
C LEU A 152 -0.62 11.06 -0.39
N PRO A 153 -0.51 9.99 0.42
CA PRO A 153 -1.63 9.37 1.11
C PRO A 153 -2.53 10.37 1.83
N ASP A 154 -3.85 10.16 1.78
CA ASP A 154 -4.92 11.04 2.28
C ASP A 154 -5.07 12.41 1.59
N HIS A 155 -4.10 12.79 0.78
CA HIS A 155 -4.10 14.10 0.13
C HIS A 155 -4.40 14.01 -1.37
N GLY A 156 -3.50 13.37 -2.13
CA GLY A 156 -3.67 13.29 -3.56
C GLY A 156 -2.43 12.81 -4.30
N THR A 157 -2.49 12.93 -5.62
CA THR A 157 -1.44 12.42 -6.49
C THR A 157 -1.11 13.45 -7.56
N PHE A 158 0.18 13.67 -7.78
CA PHE A 158 0.68 14.39 -8.96
C PHE A 158 1.19 13.39 -9.98
N ARG A 159 0.75 13.52 -11.22
CA ARG A 159 1.41 12.91 -12.37
C ARG A 159 2.52 13.83 -12.83
N ILE A 160 3.76 13.33 -12.87
CA ILE A 160 4.94 14.09 -13.27
C ILE A 160 5.34 13.67 -14.68
N THR A 161 5.42 14.66 -15.55
CA THR A 161 5.92 14.52 -16.92
C THR A 161 7.02 15.56 -17.16
N ALA A 162 7.78 15.40 -18.22
CA ALA A 162 8.76 16.41 -18.63
C ALA A 162 8.77 16.60 -20.15
N SER A 163 9.04 17.82 -20.59
CA SER A 163 9.28 18.20 -21.99
C SER A 163 10.75 18.00 -22.38
N ALA A 164 11.33 16.88 -22.02
CA ALA A 164 12.75 16.59 -22.26
C ALA A 164 12.91 15.33 -23.10
N PRO A 165 14.14 15.02 -23.58
CA PRO A 165 14.39 13.78 -24.31
C PRO A 165 13.91 12.55 -23.51
N PRO A 166 13.51 11.47 -24.20
CA PRO A 166 13.17 10.21 -23.54
C PRO A 166 14.28 9.76 -22.59
N GLY A 167 13.90 9.31 -21.38
CA GLY A 167 14.85 8.77 -20.40
C GLY A 167 15.22 9.73 -19.27
N LEU A 168 14.60 10.91 -19.19
CA LEU A 168 14.77 11.76 -18.01
C LEU A 168 14.20 11.06 -16.78
N SER A 169 14.95 11.11 -15.67
CA SER A 169 14.61 10.48 -14.40
C SER A 169 14.68 11.46 -13.26
N LEU A 170 13.92 11.18 -12.20
CA LEU A 170 13.96 11.92 -10.93
C LEU A 170 14.81 11.13 -9.93
N GLY A 171 15.62 11.83 -9.12
CA GLY A 171 16.22 11.23 -7.94
C GLY A 171 15.13 10.83 -6.95
N TYR A 172 15.31 9.67 -6.29
CA TYR A 172 14.35 9.15 -5.32
C TYR A 172 15.11 8.41 -4.21
N GLU A 173 15.09 8.98 -3.00
CA GLU A 173 15.86 8.44 -1.88
C GLU A 173 15.19 8.71 -0.52
N LEU A 174 15.45 7.81 0.44
CA LEU A 174 15.15 8.02 1.86
C LEU A 174 16.36 8.62 2.55
N VAL A 175 16.21 9.82 3.11
CA VAL A 175 17.28 10.57 3.75
C VAL A 175 17.04 10.63 5.26
N PRO A 176 18.00 10.19 6.09
CA PRO A 176 17.89 10.36 7.54
C PRO A 176 17.87 11.85 7.93
N TYR A 177 17.08 12.20 8.93
CA TYR A 177 17.18 13.52 9.53
C TYR A 177 18.55 13.71 10.21
N PRO A 178 19.05 14.94 10.27
CA PRO A 178 20.23 15.23 11.10
C PRO A 178 19.88 15.03 12.59
N ALA A 179 20.92 14.84 13.41
CA ALA A 179 20.75 14.75 14.86
C ALA A 179 19.91 15.94 15.40
N PRO A 180 19.00 15.71 16.38
CA PRO A 180 18.80 14.46 17.14
C PRO A 180 17.76 13.49 16.57
N ARG A 181 17.23 13.71 15.36
CA ARG A 181 16.15 12.92 14.73
C ARG A 181 16.67 11.90 13.70
N GLN A 182 17.88 11.42 13.82
CA GLN A 182 18.54 10.54 12.84
C GLN A 182 17.92 9.16 12.67
N ASP A 183 17.07 8.75 13.59
CA ASP A 183 16.22 7.57 13.53
C ASP A 183 15.03 7.75 12.57
N GLN A 184 14.67 8.99 12.30
CA GLN A 184 13.59 9.34 11.38
C GLN A 184 14.15 9.63 9.98
N LYS A 185 13.29 9.44 8.97
CA LYS A 185 13.65 9.69 7.56
C LYS A 185 12.63 10.60 6.90
N PHE A 186 13.08 11.30 5.87
CA PHE A 186 12.21 11.99 4.93
C PHE A 186 12.46 11.46 3.51
N LEU A 187 11.44 11.57 2.66
CA LEU A 187 11.56 11.19 1.27
C LEU A 187 12.03 12.38 0.45
N ARG A 188 13.13 12.21 -0.27
CA ARG A 188 13.66 13.21 -1.20
C ARG A 188 13.34 12.85 -2.65
N VAL A 189 12.70 13.80 -3.35
CA VAL A 189 12.52 13.78 -4.79
C VAL A 189 13.34 14.89 -5.42
N THR A 190 14.26 14.53 -6.30
CA THR A 190 15.19 15.46 -6.94
C THR A 190 14.88 15.62 -8.41
N PHE A 191 14.62 16.83 -8.84
CA PHE A 191 14.37 17.22 -10.24
C PHE A 191 15.69 17.77 -10.81
N PRO A 192 16.34 17.09 -11.76
CA PRO A 192 17.53 17.59 -12.41
C PRO A 192 17.31 18.95 -13.06
N GLY A 193 18.26 19.86 -12.89
CA GLY A 193 18.26 21.11 -13.62
C GLY A 193 18.76 20.98 -15.04
N GLY A 194 18.66 22.04 -15.83
CA GLY A 194 19.23 22.09 -17.17
C GLY A 194 20.73 21.77 -17.17
N SER A 195 21.18 21.03 -18.18
CA SER A 195 22.56 20.53 -18.36
C SER A 195 23.02 20.72 -19.81
N THR A 196 24.28 20.43 -20.10
CA THR A 196 24.79 20.42 -21.49
C THR A 196 24.05 19.42 -22.38
N ALA A 197 23.66 18.27 -21.83
CA ALA A 197 22.91 17.25 -22.54
C ALA A 197 21.41 17.59 -22.68
N THR A 198 20.88 18.34 -21.70
CA THR A 198 19.49 18.79 -21.67
C THR A 198 19.46 20.29 -21.33
N PRO A 199 19.68 21.18 -22.32
CA PRO A 199 19.84 22.59 -22.05
C PRO A 199 18.60 23.29 -21.46
N HIS A 200 17.43 22.73 -21.72
CA HIS A 200 16.16 23.19 -21.18
C HIS A 200 15.30 21.99 -20.80
N VAL A 201 14.67 22.05 -19.64
CA VAL A 201 13.73 21.07 -19.16
C VAL A 201 12.55 21.74 -18.48
N GLU A 202 11.35 21.30 -18.81
CA GLU A 202 10.11 21.69 -18.14
C GLU A 202 9.49 20.45 -17.51
N TYR A 203 9.26 20.48 -16.21
CA TYR A 203 8.50 19.49 -15.48
C TYR A 203 7.07 19.97 -15.25
N THR A 204 6.13 19.11 -15.47
CA THR A 204 4.72 19.35 -15.19
C THR A 204 4.22 18.36 -14.15
N LEU A 205 3.65 18.88 -13.08
CA LEU A 205 3.01 18.12 -12.00
C LEU A 205 1.49 18.35 -12.12
N ASP A 206 0.78 17.43 -12.74
CA ASP A 206 -0.68 17.46 -12.90
C ASP A 206 -1.35 16.75 -11.72
N VAL A 207 -2.30 17.42 -11.07
CA VAL A 207 -3.13 16.80 -10.04
C VAL A 207 -4.08 15.79 -10.68
N VAL A 208 -3.97 14.53 -10.27
CA VAL A 208 -4.79 13.43 -10.79
C VAL A 208 -5.44 12.67 -9.64
N ALA A 209 -6.57 12.03 -9.91
CA ALA A 209 -7.18 11.03 -9.03
C ALA A 209 -7.16 9.69 -9.77
N ILE A 210 -6.51 8.68 -9.18
CA ILE A 210 -6.38 7.35 -9.78
C ILE A 210 -7.04 6.34 -8.84
N HIS A 211 -8.17 5.85 -9.26
CA HIS A 211 -8.95 4.80 -8.62
C HIS A 211 -9.80 4.12 -9.69
N PRO A 212 -10.25 2.88 -9.50
CA PRO A 212 -11.19 2.26 -10.42
C PRO A 212 -12.46 3.11 -10.55
N GLU A 213 -12.92 3.32 -11.78
CA GLU A 213 -14.20 3.97 -12.00
C GLU A 213 -15.33 3.02 -11.65
N ILE A 214 -16.15 3.40 -10.67
CA ILE A 214 -17.29 2.61 -10.23
C ILE A 214 -18.57 3.42 -10.47
N PRO A 215 -19.34 3.08 -11.53
CA PRO A 215 -20.58 3.78 -11.84
C PRO A 215 -21.50 3.89 -10.62
N GLN A 216 -22.18 5.02 -10.48
CA GLN A 216 -23.13 5.34 -9.39
C GLN A 216 -22.50 5.69 -8.02
N ILE A 217 -21.20 5.42 -7.79
CA ILE A 217 -20.54 5.84 -6.55
C ILE A 217 -19.51 6.95 -6.73
N ASP A 218 -19.05 7.23 -7.94
CA ASP A 218 -17.98 8.21 -8.20
C ASP A 218 -18.29 9.64 -7.73
N ARG A 219 -19.56 9.96 -7.53
CA ARG A 219 -20.01 11.25 -7.00
C ARG A 219 -20.42 11.19 -5.52
N ASP A 220 -20.42 10.03 -4.93
CA ASP A 220 -20.82 9.84 -3.55
C ASP A 220 -19.65 10.18 -2.61
N PRO A 221 -19.79 11.21 -1.74
CA PRO A 221 -18.71 11.64 -0.85
C PRO A 221 -18.31 10.59 0.18
N ARG A 222 -19.13 9.57 0.43
CA ARG A 222 -18.78 8.47 1.33
C ARG A 222 -17.59 7.64 0.80
N PHE A 223 -17.27 7.74 -0.48
CA PHE A 223 -16.15 7.06 -1.13
C PHE A 223 -14.93 7.96 -1.36
N ASP A 224 -14.89 9.15 -0.79
CA ASP A 224 -13.74 10.05 -0.98
C ASP A 224 -12.47 9.48 -0.34
N GLY A 225 -12.60 8.84 0.82
CA GLY A 225 -11.48 8.13 1.46
C GLY A 225 -10.92 7.01 0.56
N PHE A 226 -11.76 6.23 -0.09
CA PHE A 226 -11.36 5.25 -1.09
C PHE A 226 -10.58 5.92 -2.24
N ARG A 227 -11.10 7.01 -2.81
CA ARG A 227 -10.48 7.68 -3.96
C ARG A 227 -9.11 8.29 -3.64
N ARG A 228 -8.92 8.83 -2.44
CA ARG A 228 -7.65 9.43 -2.02
C ARG A 228 -6.60 8.41 -1.66
N ASN A 229 -7.00 7.22 -1.21
CA ASN A 229 -6.12 6.23 -0.60
C ASN A 229 -5.92 4.96 -1.43
N PHE A 230 -6.54 4.85 -2.60
CA PHE A 230 -6.47 3.63 -3.41
C PHE A 230 -5.03 3.22 -3.79
N LEU A 231 -4.16 4.22 -4.01
CA LEU A 231 -2.75 3.97 -4.34
C LEU A 231 -1.84 3.75 -3.12
N ASN A 232 -2.35 3.84 -1.89
CA ASN A 232 -1.51 3.65 -0.68
C ASN A 232 -0.90 2.25 -0.61
N MET A 233 -1.50 1.28 -1.30
CA MET A 233 -0.96 -0.06 -1.46
C MET A 233 0.43 -0.07 -2.12
N PHE A 234 0.73 0.90 -2.98
CA PHE A 234 1.96 0.91 -3.76
C PHE A 234 3.02 1.79 -3.10
N GLN A 235 3.68 1.27 -2.08
CA GLN A 235 4.83 1.92 -1.44
C GLN A 235 6.13 1.42 -2.08
N LEU A 236 6.73 2.21 -2.97
CA LEU A 236 7.94 1.81 -3.68
C LEU A 236 9.20 2.16 -2.87
N SER A 237 9.99 1.16 -2.51
CA SER A 237 11.26 1.35 -1.82
C SER A 237 12.36 1.83 -2.77
N PRO A 238 12.96 3.02 -2.54
CA PRO A 238 14.07 3.49 -3.36
C PRO A 238 15.32 2.62 -3.24
N ARG A 239 15.57 2.06 -2.07
CA ARG A 239 16.72 1.18 -1.80
C ARG A 239 16.63 -0.14 -2.55
N TRP A 240 15.47 -0.79 -2.49
CA TRP A 240 15.29 -2.14 -3.02
C TRP A 240 14.74 -2.16 -4.43
N ARG A 241 14.23 -1.03 -4.92
CA ARG A 241 13.59 -0.87 -6.24
C ARG A 241 12.45 -1.87 -6.42
N ALA A 242 11.68 -2.07 -5.36
CA ALA A 242 10.58 -3.00 -5.26
C ALA A 242 9.49 -2.43 -4.35
N LEU A 243 8.28 -2.94 -4.47
CA LEU A 243 7.19 -2.61 -3.56
C LEU A 243 7.53 -3.06 -2.14
N ALA A 244 7.19 -2.23 -1.18
CA ALA A 244 7.47 -2.40 0.24
C ALA A 244 6.17 -2.37 1.04
N ASN A 245 6.10 -3.12 2.14
CA ASN A 245 4.91 -3.17 2.96
C ASN A 245 4.86 -2.03 3.99
N ASN A 246 5.93 -1.86 4.75
CA ASN A 246 5.98 -0.86 5.81
C ASN A 246 6.54 0.44 5.26
N THR A 247 5.68 1.35 4.80
CA THR A 247 6.12 2.57 4.12
C THR A 247 7.06 2.25 2.93
N ALA A 248 7.93 3.18 2.52
CA ALA A 248 8.89 2.94 1.45
C ALA A 248 10.20 2.27 1.96
N SER A 249 10.16 1.47 3.01
CA SER A 249 11.37 0.93 3.66
C SER A 249 11.62 -0.54 3.35
N ASP A 250 10.83 -1.45 3.90
CA ASP A 250 11.14 -2.87 3.89
C ASP A 250 10.31 -3.68 2.88
N VAL A 251 10.98 -4.60 2.21
CA VAL A 251 10.34 -5.50 1.25
C VAL A 251 9.92 -6.79 1.95
N CYS A 252 8.65 -7.14 1.80
CA CYS A 252 8.06 -8.33 2.39
C CYS A 252 7.59 -9.29 1.28
N ALA A 253 8.17 -10.50 1.23
CA ALA A 253 7.77 -11.50 0.24
C ALA A 253 6.35 -12.02 0.52
N ILE A 254 5.95 -12.00 1.77
CA ILE A 254 4.67 -12.50 2.29
C ILE A 254 3.46 -11.68 1.85
N THR A 255 3.65 -10.43 1.39
CA THR A 255 2.57 -9.50 0.99
C THR A 255 2.55 -9.19 -0.52
N VAL A 256 3.48 -9.74 -1.32
CA VAL A 256 3.58 -9.39 -2.76
C VAL A 256 2.32 -9.76 -3.54
N TRP A 257 1.58 -10.79 -3.14
CA TRP A 257 0.34 -11.23 -3.76
C TRP A 257 -0.78 -10.16 -3.69
N GLU A 258 -0.79 -9.34 -2.68
CA GLU A 258 -1.79 -8.29 -2.50
C GLU A 258 -1.63 -7.16 -3.55
N TYR A 259 -0.38 -6.86 -3.92
CA TYR A 259 -0.10 -5.89 -4.99
C TYR A 259 -0.64 -6.37 -6.32
N GLY A 260 -0.65 -7.68 -6.58
CA GLY A 260 -1.27 -8.28 -7.76
C GLY A 260 -2.76 -7.96 -7.81
N ASP A 261 -3.48 -8.24 -6.72
CA ASP A 261 -4.92 -7.99 -6.61
C ASP A 261 -5.28 -6.52 -6.88
N VAL A 262 -4.50 -5.58 -6.35
CA VAL A 262 -4.73 -4.15 -6.57
C VAL A 262 -4.29 -3.72 -7.97
N ALA A 263 -3.15 -4.20 -8.47
CA ALA A 263 -2.63 -3.83 -9.78
C ALA A 263 -3.56 -4.21 -10.93
N LEU A 264 -4.21 -5.38 -10.83
CA LEU A 264 -5.22 -5.86 -11.80
C LEU A 264 -6.42 -4.91 -11.95
N ARG A 265 -6.71 -4.13 -10.92
CA ARG A 265 -7.87 -3.23 -10.84
C ARG A 265 -7.49 -1.76 -10.99
N THR A 266 -6.20 -1.44 -10.96
CA THR A 266 -5.73 -0.06 -11.04
C THR A 266 -5.75 0.42 -12.48
N PRO A 267 -6.41 1.56 -12.78
CA PRO A 267 -6.34 2.20 -14.09
C PRO A 267 -4.90 2.58 -14.47
N PRO A 268 -4.61 2.82 -15.77
CA PRO A 268 -3.30 3.30 -16.18
C PRO A 268 -2.87 4.52 -15.36
N LEU A 269 -1.67 4.46 -14.78
CA LEU A 269 -1.10 5.51 -13.95
C LEU A 269 -0.71 6.74 -14.78
N ALA A 270 -0.09 6.48 -15.92
CA ALA A 270 0.28 7.49 -16.90
C ALA A 270 0.34 6.85 -18.29
N PRO A 271 0.41 7.62 -19.39
CA PRO A 271 0.67 7.06 -20.71
C PRO A 271 1.94 6.18 -20.71
N GLY A 272 1.78 4.89 -21.01
CA GLY A 272 2.87 3.92 -21.01
C GLY A 272 3.36 3.45 -19.63
N LEU A 273 2.59 3.68 -18.56
CA LEU A 273 2.89 3.21 -17.21
C LEU A 273 1.63 2.68 -16.53
N THR A 274 1.68 1.43 -16.09
CA THR A 274 0.63 0.75 -15.33
C THR A 274 1.13 0.28 -13.96
N ALA A 275 0.21 -0.06 -13.06
CA ALA A 275 0.57 -0.70 -11.79
C ALA A 275 1.18 -2.10 -11.99
N LEU A 276 0.79 -2.80 -13.07
CA LEU A 276 1.40 -4.08 -13.45
C LEU A 276 2.87 -3.94 -13.84
N ASP A 277 3.28 -2.80 -14.45
CA ASP A 277 4.70 -2.56 -14.74
C ASP A 277 5.53 -2.41 -13.45
N ILE A 278 4.95 -1.78 -12.43
CA ILE A 278 5.61 -1.66 -11.11
C ILE A 278 5.66 -3.02 -10.40
N LEU A 279 4.60 -3.81 -10.48
CA LEU A 279 4.58 -5.18 -9.98
C LEU A 279 5.63 -6.05 -10.67
N ARG A 280 5.71 -5.98 -12.01
CA ARG A 280 6.75 -6.68 -12.79
C ARG A 280 8.15 -6.33 -12.31
N GLN A 281 8.44 -5.03 -12.13
CA GLN A 281 9.74 -4.60 -11.62
C GLN A 281 10.06 -5.24 -10.26
N THR A 282 9.07 -5.33 -9.37
CA THR A 282 9.20 -6.01 -8.07
C THR A 282 9.49 -7.50 -8.24
N LEU A 283 8.73 -8.19 -9.10
CA LEU A 283 8.94 -9.61 -9.41
C LEU A 283 10.32 -9.86 -10.02
N ASP A 284 10.78 -9.01 -10.95
CA ASP A 284 12.10 -9.11 -11.56
C ASP A 284 13.22 -8.96 -10.50
N ARG A 285 12.99 -8.19 -9.43
CA ARG A 285 13.94 -8.12 -8.29
C ARG A 285 13.99 -9.42 -7.50
N TYR A 286 12.83 -10.03 -7.18
CA TYR A 286 12.79 -11.34 -6.51
C TYR A 286 13.38 -12.45 -7.37
N LEU A 287 13.11 -12.47 -8.67
CA LEU A 287 13.72 -13.39 -9.64
C LEU A 287 15.23 -13.16 -9.74
N GLY A 288 15.70 -11.93 -9.58
CA GLY A 288 17.11 -11.55 -9.53
C GLY A 288 17.81 -11.82 -8.20
N GLY A 289 17.13 -12.44 -7.22
CA GLY A 289 17.74 -12.86 -5.95
C GLY A 289 17.46 -11.95 -4.74
N LEU A 290 16.58 -10.95 -4.88
CA LEU A 290 16.07 -10.21 -3.72
C LEU A 290 15.44 -11.18 -2.72
N LYS A 291 15.69 -10.98 -1.43
CA LYS A 291 15.03 -11.66 -0.34
C LYS A 291 14.21 -10.66 0.45
N GLY A 292 12.92 -10.89 0.54
CA GLY A 292 12.01 -10.11 1.39
C GLY A 292 11.78 -10.78 2.74
N CYS A 293 11.15 -10.07 3.66
CA CYS A 293 10.70 -10.63 4.93
C CYS A 293 9.87 -11.90 4.66
N GLY A 294 10.05 -12.92 5.51
CA GLY A 294 9.48 -14.25 5.33
C GLY A 294 10.30 -15.20 4.45
N MET A 295 11.39 -14.75 3.82
CA MET A 295 12.29 -15.63 3.06
C MET A 295 13.60 -15.89 3.82
N LYS A 296 14.06 -17.14 3.78
CA LYS A 296 15.38 -17.51 4.29
C LYS A 296 16.46 -16.67 3.61
N GLY A 297 17.34 -16.08 4.45
CA GLY A 297 18.39 -15.17 3.97
C GLY A 297 17.84 -13.79 3.60
N TYR A 298 16.80 -13.32 4.29
CA TYR A 298 16.24 -11.99 4.13
C TYR A 298 17.33 -10.91 4.14
N ASN A 299 17.35 -10.06 3.12
CA ASN A 299 18.37 -9.03 2.93
C ASN A 299 17.83 -7.60 2.94
N GLY A 300 16.56 -7.42 3.27
CA GLY A 300 15.96 -6.12 3.52
C GLY A 300 16.37 -5.54 4.88
N GLY A 301 16.48 -6.39 5.87
CA GLY A 301 17.00 -6.10 7.21
C GLY A 301 18.45 -6.54 7.40
N THR A 302 18.73 -7.15 8.55
CA THR A 302 20.03 -7.76 8.83
C THR A 302 20.16 -9.09 8.09
N PRO A 303 21.26 -9.37 7.39
CA PRO A 303 21.50 -10.66 6.75
C PRO A 303 21.31 -11.82 7.74
N ASP A 304 20.68 -12.90 7.27
CA ASP A 304 20.38 -14.11 8.06
C ASP A 304 19.38 -13.95 9.21
N GLU A 305 18.61 -12.87 9.25
CA GLU A 305 17.55 -12.72 10.26
C GLU A 305 16.52 -13.84 10.16
N THR A 306 16.13 -14.25 8.95
CA THR A 306 15.18 -15.32 8.72
C THR A 306 15.91 -16.64 8.49
N ALA A 307 15.81 -17.56 9.44
CA ALA A 307 16.45 -18.88 9.34
C ALA A 307 15.72 -19.83 8.39
N TYR A 308 14.43 -19.64 8.20
CA TYR A 308 13.54 -20.49 7.38
C TYR A 308 12.58 -19.65 6.56
N ASP A 309 12.08 -20.22 5.45
CA ASP A 309 11.01 -19.61 4.70
C ASP A 309 9.68 -19.74 5.47
N PHE A 310 8.89 -18.68 5.52
CA PHE A 310 7.52 -18.73 6.00
C PHE A 310 6.65 -19.48 5.00
N LEU A 311 5.58 -20.12 5.46
CA LEU A 311 4.66 -20.88 4.60
C LEU A 311 3.93 -20.00 3.59
N ASP A 312 3.72 -18.72 3.88
CA ASP A 312 3.04 -17.74 3.03
C ASP A 312 3.97 -17.03 2.01
N ALA A 313 5.30 -17.13 2.15
CA ALA A 313 6.23 -16.42 1.28
C ALA A 313 6.16 -16.87 -0.21
N TYR A 314 6.28 -18.18 -0.47
CA TYR A 314 6.23 -18.66 -1.86
C TYR A 314 4.83 -18.65 -2.48
N PRO A 315 3.74 -18.97 -1.75
CA PRO A 315 2.40 -18.72 -2.27
C PRO A 315 2.20 -17.28 -2.73
N SER A 316 2.66 -16.31 -1.93
CA SER A 316 2.60 -14.89 -2.26
C SER A 316 3.29 -14.56 -3.59
N LEU A 317 4.53 -15.00 -3.77
CA LEU A 317 5.29 -14.76 -5.00
C LEU A 317 4.68 -15.43 -6.23
N VAL A 318 4.16 -16.65 -6.07
CA VAL A 318 3.49 -17.39 -7.17
C VAL A 318 2.20 -16.67 -7.59
N ILE A 319 1.37 -16.26 -6.64
CA ILE A 319 0.13 -15.51 -6.91
C ILE A 319 0.45 -14.21 -7.64
N ALA A 320 1.38 -13.42 -7.12
CA ALA A 320 1.77 -12.15 -7.73
C ALA A 320 2.32 -12.31 -9.16
N GLY A 321 3.14 -13.35 -9.38
CA GLY A 321 3.64 -13.69 -10.71
C GLY A 321 2.53 -14.10 -11.67
N ALA A 322 1.56 -14.87 -11.20
CA ALA A 322 0.38 -15.26 -11.97
C ALA A 322 -0.52 -14.05 -12.28
N ASP A 323 -0.79 -13.21 -11.31
CA ASP A 323 -1.59 -11.98 -11.50
C ASP A 323 -0.96 -11.06 -12.54
N TYR A 324 0.38 -10.90 -12.49
CA TYR A 324 1.10 -10.15 -13.53
C TYR A 324 0.87 -10.75 -14.92
N VAL A 325 1.10 -12.04 -15.09
CA VAL A 325 0.95 -12.73 -16.39
C VAL A 325 -0.48 -12.64 -16.91
N LEU A 326 -1.46 -12.92 -16.05
CA LEU A 326 -2.89 -12.91 -16.42
C LEU A 326 -3.38 -11.51 -16.76
N GLY A 327 -2.90 -10.49 -16.06
CA GLY A 327 -3.29 -9.10 -16.28
C GLY A 327 -2.59 -8.43 -17.46
N SER A 328 -1.28 -8.67 -17.63
CA SER A 328 -0.46 -8.04 -18.67
C SER A 328 -0.49 -8.76 -20.01
N GLN A 329 -0.73 -10.08 -19.99
CA GLN A 329 -0.58 -10.96 -21.15
C GLN A 329 0.84 -10.91 -21.77
N ASP A 330 1.86 -10.65 -20.96
CA ASP A 330 3.28 -10.60 -21.38
C ASP A 330 3.84 -12.00 -21.59
N GLU A 331 3.59 -12.58 -22.77
CA GLU A 331 4.05 -13.92 -23.14
C GLU A 331 5.57 -14.02 -23.09
N ALA A 332 6.29 -12.96 -23.47
CA ALA A 332 7.75 -12.97 -23.47
C ALA A 332 8.31 -13.08 -22.04
N TRP A 333 7.75 -12.34 -21.10
CA TRP A 333 8.10 -12.43 -19.69
C TRP A 333 7.72 -13.80 -19.12
N LEU A 334 6.52 -14.30 -19.46
CA LEU A 334 6.06 -15.63 -19.05
C LEU A 334 7.03 -16.72 -19.49
N HIS A 335 7.34 -16.82 -20.78
CA HIS A 335 8.23 -17.87 -21.30
C HIS A 335 9.63 -17.80 -20.70
N LYS A 336 10.15 -16.60 -20.48
CA LYS A 336 11.45 -16.39 -19.83
C LYS A 336 11.46 -16.87 -18.38
N ASN A 337 10.41 -16.57 -17.62
CA ASN A 337 10.39 -16.71 -16.16
C ASN A 337 9.58 -17.91 -15.65
N TYR A 338 8.88 -18.64 -16.55
CA TYR A 338 8.09 -19.81 -16.18
C TYR A 338 8.85 -20.83 -15.33
N PRO A 339 10.13 -21.21 -15.67
CA PRO A 339 10.88 -22.16 -14.84
C PRO A 339 11.07 -21.68 -13.39
N ALA A 340 11.22 -20.37 -13.18
CA ALA A 340 11.39 -19.82 -11.84
C ALA A 340 10.07 -19.78 -11.08
N LEU A 341 8.96 -19.44 -11.74
CA LEU A 341 7.61 -19.52 -11.12
C LEU A 341 7.28 -20.95 -10.73
N GLN A 342 7.56 -21.92 -11.61
CA GLN A 342 7.40 -23.35 -11.32
C GLN A 342 8.27 -23.79 -10.14
N ALA A 343 9.52 -23.30 -10.06
CA ALA A 343 10.42 -23.60 -8.94
C ALA A 343 9.87 -23.04 -7.61
N TRP A 344 9.33 -21.83 -7.59
CA TRP A 344 8.67 -21.27 -6.41
C TRP A 344 7.45 -22.11 -5.99
N ALA A 345 6.59 -22.48 -6.94
CA ALA A 345 5.44 -23.34 -6.66
C ALA A 345 5.86 -24.75 -6.16
N THR A 346 6.91 -25.32 -6.73
CA THR A 346 7.45 -26.60 -6.27
C THR A 346 8.02 -26.50 -4.86
N ARG A 347 8.72 -25.40 -4.55
CA ARG A 347 9.26 -25.16 -3.21
C ARG A 347 8.14 -24.97 -2.18
N MET A 348 7.08 -24.25 -2.53
CA MET A 348 5.87 -24.17 -1.72
C MET A 348 5.32 -25.56 -1.41
N LEU A 349 5.09 -26.37 -2.43
CA LEU A 349 4.49 -27.70 -2.28
C LEU A 349 5.39 -28.71 -1.55
N ALA A 350 6.70 -28.44 -1.43
CA ALA A 350 7.62 -29.28 -0.65
C ALA A 350 7.34 -29.21 0.85
N PHE A 351 6.54 -28.24 1.31
CA PHE A 351 6.07 -28.18 2.69
C PHE A 351 4.90 -29.13 3.00
N ASP A 352 4.29 -29.81 2.01
CA ASP A 352 3.37 -30.95 2.25
C ASP A 352 4.19 -32.21 2.52
N SER A 353 4.77 -32.32 3.73
CA SER A 353 5.75 -33.37 4.04
C SER A 353 5.11 -34.71 4.42
N ASP A 354 3.87 -34.71 4.92
CA ASP A 354 3.11 -35.93 5.24
C ASP A 354 2.21 -36.39 4.08
N GLY A 355 2.12 -35.60 3.03
CA GLY A 355 1.43 -35.95 1.80
C GLY A 355 -0.09 -35.88 1.90
N ASP A 356 -0.66 -35.15 2.87
CA ASP A 356 -2.13 -35.01 2.99
C ASP A 356 -2.70 -33.88 2.12
N GLY A 357 -1.84 -33.04 1.54
CA GLY A 357 -2.20 -31.94 0.63
C GLY A 357 -2.13 -30.56 1.27
N LEU A 358 -1.96 -30.47 2.57
CA LEU A 358 -1.77 -29.23 3.29
C LEU A 358 -0.27 -28.95 3.49
N LEU A 359 0.09 -27.68 3.49
CA LEU A 359 1.43 -27.27 3.87
C LEU A 359 1.55 -27.29 5.38
N GLU A 360 2.66 -27.83 5.88
CA GLU A 360 3.01 -27.76 7.29
C GLU A 360 4.41 -27.18 7.51
N TYR A 361 4.52 -26.40 8.57
CA TYR A 361 5.79 -25.86 8.99
C TYR A 361 6.59 -26.92 9.77
N PRO A 362 7.80 -27.29 9.31
CA PRO A 362 8.50 -28.45 9.83
C PRO A 362 9.04 -28.23 11.25
N GLN A 363 8.93 -27.01 11.79
CA GLN A 363 9.46 -26.67 13.10
C GLN A 363 8.39 -26.61 14.17
N THR A 364 8.71 -27.23 15.27
CA THR A 364 8.10 -26.95 16.57
C THR A 364 8.77 -25.71 17.16
N ARG A 365 8.07 -25.04 18.08
CA ARG A 365 8.56 -23.90 18.86
C ARG A 365 10.01 -24.13 19.29
N GLN A 366 10.91 -23.29 18.81
CA GLN A 366 12.32 -23.32 19.22
C GLN A 366 12.56 -22.27 20.30
N SER A 367 13.56 -22.49 21.14
CA SER A 367 14.03 -21.47 22.06
C SER A 367 14.96 -20.50 21.35
N GLY A 368 14.83 -19.22 21.63
CA GLY A 368 15.69 -18.18 21.10
C GLY A 368 14.94 -16.92 20.68
N PRO A 369 15.63 -15.84 20.35
CA PRO A 369 14.99 -14.61 19.92
C PRO A 369 14.46 -14.73 18.47
N TRP A 370 13.48 -13.93 18.16
CA TRP A 370 13.10 -13.63 16.78
C TRP A 370 14.35 -13.08 16.01
N PRO A 371 14.57 -13.42 14.74
CA PRO A 371 13.70 -14.19 13.84
C PRO A 371 13.97 -15.69 13.79
N ARG A 372 14.83 -16.23 14.64
CA ARG A 372 15.10 -17.69 14.67
C ARG A 372 13.94 -18.49 15.22
N ASN A 373 13.18 -17.88 16.13
CA ASN A 373 12.00 -18.44 16.75
C ASN A 373 10.80 -17.59 16.29
N HIS A 374 10.17 -17.97 15.20
CA HIS A 374 9.05 -17.26 14.59
C HIS A 374 7.92 -18.22 14.25
N PRO A 375 6.67 -17.72 14.11
CA PRO A 375 5.54 -18.54 13.66
C PRO A 375 5.74 -19.03 12.21
N ALA A 376 4.81 -19.84 11.73
CA ALA A 376 4.86 -20.39 10.39
C ALA A 376 4.59 -19.35 9.28
N ASN A 377 4.00 -18.21 9.62
CA ASN A 377 3.58 -17.15 8.72
C ASN A 377 3.97 -15.77 9.26
N TRP A 378 3.45 -14.70 8.66
CA TRP A 378 3.77 -13.30 8.98
C TRP A 378 3.33 -12.81 10.37
N TRP A 379 2.47 -13.56 11.09
CA TRP A 379 2.04 -13.17 12.44
C TRP A 379 3.21 -13.27 13.43
N ASP A 380 3.65 -12.14 13.93
CA ASP A 380 4.86 -12.04 14.75
C ASP A 380 4.69 -12.62 16.16
N THR A 381 3.53 -12.39 16.77
CA THR A 381 3.30 -12.63 18.20
C THR A 381 2.47 -13.85 18.50
N ILE A 382 1.66 -14.32 17.54
CA ILE A 382 0.83 -15.50 17.70
C ILE A 382 1.50 -16.70 17.06
N TRP A 383 1.61 -17.79 17.81
CA TRP A 383 2.34 -18.99 17.42
C TRP A 383 1.56 -19.85 16.43
N PHE A 384 1.22 -19.31 15.26
CA PHE A 384 0.82 -20.17 14.17
C PHE A 384 1.92 -21.19 13.90
N THR A 385 1.60 -22.48 13.93
CA THR A 385 2.59 -23.54 13.78
C THR A 385 2.02 -24.73 13.02
N TYR A 386 2.90 -25.61 12.54
CA TYR A 386 2.59 -26.81 11.81
C TYR A 386 1.63 -26.58 10.66
N LYS A 387 0.37 -27.06 10.69
CA LYS A 387 -0.63 -26.80 9.63
C LYS A 387 -1.37 -25.50 9.93
N ASP A 388 -0.98 -24.47 9.22
CA ASP A 388 -1.51 -23.12 9.34
C ASP A 388 -2.63 -22.89 8.32
N ALA A 389 -3.80 -22.49 8.79
CA ALA A 389 -4.98 -22.32 7.94
C ALA A 389 -4.82 -21.14 6.96
N TYR A 390 -4.19 -20.03 7.39
CA TYR A 390 -3.98 -18.84 6.56
C TYR A 390 -3.07 -19.13 5.36
N SER A 391 -1.88 -19.69 5.60
CA SER A 391 -0.94 -19.99 4.51
C SER A 391 -1.48 -21.04 3.55
N ASN A 392 -2.30 -21.98 4.05
CA ASN A 392 -2.95 -22.98 3.21
C ASN A 392 -4.07 -22.41 2.32
N VAL A 393 -4.73 -21.32 2.71
CA VAL A 393 -5.63 -20.58 1.80
C VAL A 393 -4.84 -19.99 0.63
N LEU A 394 -3.69 -19.36 0.92
CA LEU A 394 -2.83 -18.80 -0.13
C LEU A 394 -2.24 -19.89 -1.02
N ALA A 395 -1.80 -21.01 -0.45
CA ALA A 395 -1.29 -22.16 -1.23
C ALA A 395 -2.35 -22.72 -2.18
N TYR A 396 -3.61 -22.80 -1.75
CA TYR A 396 -4.72 -23.18 -2.61
C TYR A 396 -4.85 -22.24 -3.82
N ARG A 397 -4.90 -20.93 -3.56
CA ARG A 397 -4.96 -19.91 -4.63
C ARG A 397 -3.73 -20.02 -5.54
N ALA A 398 -2.54 -20.13 -4.97
CA ALA A 398 -1.29 -20.24 -5.74
C ALA A 398 -1.32 -21.45 -6.71
N CYS A 399 -1.84 -22.59 -6.26
CA CYS A 399 -2.00 -23.77 -7.13
C CYS A 399 -3.00 -23.51 -8.27
N LEU A 400 -4.14 -22.89 -8.00
CA LEU A 400 -5.12 -22.53 -9.02
C LEU A 400 -4.54 -21.57 -10.06
N GLU A 401 -3.83 -20.52 -9.60
CA GLU A 401 -3.22 -19.53 -10.48
C GLU A 401 -2.07 -20.15 -11.29
N MET A 402 -1.25 -20.99 -10.66
CA MET A 402 -0.15 -21.66 -11.35
C MET A 402 -0.66 -22.64 -12.45
N ALA A 403 -1.80 -23.30 -12.24
CA ALA A 403 -2.43 -24.11 -13.27
C ALA A 403 -2.83 -23.26 -14.50
N LYS A 404 -3.38 -22.05 -14.29
CA LYS A 404 -3.70 -21.12 -15.40
C LYS A 404 -2.43 -20.65 -16.13
N VAL A 405 -1.39 -20.31 -15.38
CA VAL A 405 -0.10 -19.88 -15.92
C VAL A 405 0.55 -21.01 -16.73
N ALA A 406 0.49 -22.26 -16.24
CA ALA A 406 0.98 -23.44 -16.94
C ALA A 406 0.26 -23.65 -18.29
N ARG A 407 -1.06 -23.47 -18.30
CA ARG A 407 -1.86 -23.50 -19.53
C ARG A 407 -1.38 -22.48 -20.55
N LEU A 408 -1.20 -21.22 -20.13
CA LEU A 408 -0.71 -20.13 -20.99
C LEU A 408 0.72 -20.40 -21.51
N ALA A 409 1.55 -21.05 -20.69
CA ALA A 409 2.91 -21.44 -21.07
C ALA A 409 2.96 -22.71 -21.96
N GLY A 410 1.82 -23.32 -22.29
CA GLY A 410 1.77 -24.55 -23.08
C GLY A 410 2.31 -25.78 -22.35
N LYS A 411 2.10 -25.88 -21.03
CA LYS A 411 2.60 -26.95 -20.14
C LYS A 411 1.43 -27.76 -19.55
N PRO A 412 0.77 -28.61 -20.33
CA PRO A 412 -0.46 -29.30 -19.91
C PRO A 412 -0.25 -30.29 -18.74
N GLU A 413 0.94 -30.86 -18.61
CA GLU A 413 1.27 -31.74 -17.48
C GLU A 413 1.34 -30.95 -16.17
N ASP A 414 1.99 -29.76 -16.18
CA ASP A 414 2.04 -28.86 -15.03
C ASP A 414 0.66 -28.30 -14.69
N GLU A 415 -0.15 -27.94 -15.71
CA GLU A 415 -1.54 -27.52 -15.51
C GLU A 415 -2.32 -28.57 -14.72
N SER A 416 -2.28 -29.83 -15.18
CA SER A 416 -2.96 -30.94 -14.52
C SER A 416 -2.41 -31.19 -13.12
N TYR A 417 -1.10 -31.10 -12.95
CA TYR A 417 -0.44 -31.28 -11.66
C TYR A 417 -0.92 -30.22 -10.64
N PHE A 418 -0.79 -28.93 -10.97
CA PHE A 418 -1.18 -27.87 -10.04
C PHE A 418 -2.70 -27.86 -9.77
N ALA A 419 -3.53 -28.15 -10.76
CA ALA A 419 -4.98 -28.30 -10.56
C ALA A 419 -5.30 -29.44 -9.58
N SER A 420 -4.62 -30.58 -9.70
CA SER A 420 -4.79 -31.71 -8.79
C SER A 420 -4.32 -31.38 -7.35
N ARG A 421 -3.24 -30.60 -7.22
CA ARG A 421 -2.74 -30.13 -5.90
C ARG A 421 -3.76 -29.19 -5.24
N ALA A 422 -4.34 -28.26 -5.99
CA ALA A 422 -5.40 -27.38 -5.49
C ALA A 422 -6.61 -28.19 -4.99
N GLU A 423 -7.07 -29.20 -5.76
CA GLU A 423 -8.21 -30.02 -5.36
C GLU A 423 -7.92 -30.87 -4.11
N LYS A 424 -6.69 -31.41 -3.99
CA LYS A 424 -6.26 -32.16 -2.81
C LYS A 424 -6.28 -31.27 -1.57
N LEU A 425 -5.70 -30.06 -1.66
CA LEU A 425 -5.70 -29.07 -0.59
C LEU A 425 -7.14 -28.68 -0.21
N ARG A 426 -8.00 -28.37 -1.18
CA ARG A 426 -9.40 -28.02 -0.96
C ARG A 426 -10.14 -29.12 -0.19
N SER A 427 -9.90 -30.37 -0.55
CA SER A 427 -10.56 -31.54 0.08
C SER A 427 -10.11 -31.73 1.54
N ALA A 428 -8.84 -31.42 1.86
CA ALA A 428 -8.29 -31.56 3.21
C ALA A 428 -8.62 -30.36 4.12
N TYR A 429 -8.80 -29.17 3.54
CA TYR A 429 -8.82 -27.90 4.28
C TYR A 429 -9.90 -27.83 5.36
N ALA A 430 -11.17 -27.91 4.95
CA ALA A 430 -12.28 -27.79 5.89
C ALA A 430 -12.29 -28.94 6.92
N THR A 431 -11.91 -30.14 6.51
CA THR A 431 -11.83 -31.32 7.41
C THR A 431 -10.76 -31.10 8.50
N THR A 432 -9.69 -30.41 8.18
CA THR A 432 -8.57 -30.18 9.11
C THR A 432 -8.82 -29.00 10.05
N PHE A 433 -9.39 -27.90 9.53
CA PHE A 433 -9.47 -26.65 10.27
C PHE A 433 -10.85 -26.34 10.85
N TYR A 434 -11.93 -26.98 10.41
CA TYR A 434 -13.24 -26.73 11.00
C TYR A 434 -13.33 -27.25 12.42
N ASN A 435 -13.65 -26.34 13.35
CA ASN A 435 -13.85 -26.67 14.75
C ASN A 435 -15.36 -26.82 15.04
N PRO A 436 -15.87 -28.05 15.25
CA PRO A 436 -17.30 -28.24 15.48
C PRO A 436 -17.77 -27.68 16.84
N ALA A 437 -16.87 -27.44 17.80
CA ALA A 437 -17.23 -26.86 19.09
C ALA A 437 -17.55 -25.36 18.97
N THR A 438 -16.87 -24.64 18.11
CA THR A 438 -17.09 -23.20 17.87
C THR A 438 -17.94 -22.92 16.63
N GLY A 439 -17.93 -23.83 15.66
CA GLY A 439 -18.64 -23.72 14.39
C GLY A 439 -17.93 -22.82 13.38
N VAL A 440 -16.61 -22.57 13.53
CA VAL A 440 -15.79 -21.77 12.63
C VAL A 440 -14.49 -22.49 12.28
N LEU A 441 -13.69 -21.95 11.36
CA LEU A 441 -12.35 -22.44 11.05
C LEU A 441 -11.34 -21.93 12.08
N ALA A 442 -10.50 -22.82 12.55
CA ALA A 442 -9.40 -22.52 13.45
C ALA A 442 -8.21 -21.89 12.72
N GLY A 443 -7.31 -21.24 13.46
CA GLY A 443 -6.09 -20.66 12.93
C GLY A 443 -5.07 -21.71 12.49
N TRP A 444 -4.87 -22.76 13.33
CA TRP A 444 -3.93 -23.83 13.01
C TRP A 444 -4.25 -25.13 13.75
N LYS A 445 -3.61 -26.18 13.29
CA LYS A 445 -3.60 -27.50 13.94
C LYS A 445 -2.16 -27.85 14.25
N ASP A 446 -1.87 -28.18 15.50
CA ASP A 446 -0.52 -28.54 15.93
C ASP A 446 -0.14 -30.01 15.60
N PRO A 447 1.16 -30.41 15.78
CA PRO A 447 1.57 -31.78 15.49
C PRO A 447 0.90 -32.85 16.36
N ALA A 448 0.38 -32.49 17.53
CA ALA A 448 -0.38 -33.39 18.40
C ALA A 448 -1.85 -33.56 17.96
N GLY A 449 -2.26 -32.80 16.94
CA GLY A 449 -3.62 -32.82 16.41
C GLY A 449 -4.59 -31.88 17.13
N LYS A 450 -4.11 -31.07 18.08
CA LYS A 450 -4.92 -30.05 18.77
C LYS A 450 -5.23 -28.91 17.82
N ILE A 451 -6.48 -28.48 17.82
CA ILE A 451 -6.97 -27.32 17.06
C ILE A 451 -6.86 -26.09 17.94
N HIS A 452 -6.27 -25.01 17.39
CA HIS A 452 -6.11 -23.72 18.03
C HIS A 452 -7.03 -22.71 17.35
N ASP A 453 -8.12 -22.37 18.03
CA ASP A 453 -9.19 -21.53 17.52
C ASP A 453 -9.47 -20.36 18.45
N TYR A 454 -9.27 -19.16 17.94
CA TYR A 454 -9.51 -17.90 18.62
C TYR A 454 -10.49 -17.01 17.83
N TYR A 455 -11.32 -17.61 16.96
CA TYR A 455 -12.23 -16.91 16.06
C TYR A 455 -11.49 -15.91 15.16
N PHE A 456 -10.52 -16.42 14.37
CA PHE A 456 -9.75 -15.60 13.43
C PHE A 456 -10.62 -15.08 12.28
N THR A 457 -10.81 -13.76 12.21
CA THR A 457 -11.71 -13.13 11.25
C THR A 457 -11.21 -13.29 9.83
N PHE A 458 -9.91 -13.07 9.60
CA PHE A 458 -9.27 -13.15 8.28
C PHE A 458 -9.22 -14.58 7.73
N VAL A 459 -8.91 -15.59 8.54
CA VAL A 459 -8.90 -16.99 8.12
C VAL A 459 -10.25 -17.41 7.59
N ASN A 460 -11.32 -17.12 8.34
CA ASN A 460 -12.68 -17.46 7.96
C ASN A 460 -13.14 -16.67 6.72
N GLY A 461 -12.85 -15.38 6.66
CA GLY A 461 -13.16 -14.54 5.51
C GLY A 461 -12.47 -15.00 4.22
N MET A 462 -11.18 -15.30 4.28
CA MET A 462 -10.39 -15.76 3.13
C MET A 462 -10.85 -17.14 2.63
N ALA A 463 -11.05 -18.10 3.53
CA ALA A 463 -11.48 -19.45 3.15
C ALA A 463 -12.84 -19.45 2.44
N ILE A 464 -13.76 -18.58 2.87
CA ILE A 464 -15.06 -18.39 2.21
C ILE A 464 -14.87 -17.70 0.86
N THR A 465 -14.13 -16.60 0.83
CA THR A 465 -13.89 -15.81 -0.40
C THR A 465 -13.27 -16.65 -1.51
N TYR A 466 -12.36 -17.55 -1.19
CA TYR A 466 -11.73 -18.44 -2.16
C TYR A 466 -12.47 -19.77 -2.41
N GLY A 467 -13.62 -19.99 -1.76
CA GLY A 467 -14.47 -21.17 -2.03
C GLY A 467 -13.92 -22.49 -1.44
N LEU A 468 -13.10 -22.41 -0.39
CA LEU A 468 -12.62 -23.58 0.36
C LEU A 468 -13.72 -24.20 1.24
N VAL A 469 -14.80 -23.46 1.48
CA VAL A 469 -15.95 -23.89 2.28
C VAL A 469 -17.22 -23.85 1.44
N PRO A 470 -18.05 -24.90 1.43
CA PRO A 470 -19.31 -24.88 0.66
C PRO A 470 -20.29 -23.83 1.22
N PRO A 471 -21.13 -23.20 0.37
CA PRO A 471 -21.98 -22.08 0.73
C PRO A 471 -22.87 -22.26 1.98
N PRO A 472 -23.49 -23.43 2.24
CA PRO A 472 -24.27 -23.62 3.46
C PRO A 472 -23.41 -23.53 4.74
N GLN A 473 -22.24 -24.12 4.72
CA GLN A 473 -21.29 -24.05 5.85
C GLN A 473 -20.70 -22.64 5.98
N ALA A 474 -20.40 -21.98 4.86
CA ALA A 474 -19.91 -20.60 4.84
C ALA A 474 -20.88 -19.63 5.52
N ASN A 475 -22.20 -19.76 5.27
CA ASN A 475 -23.21 -18.97 5.97
C ASN A 475 -23.22 -19.24 7.48
N GLN A 476 -23.13 -20.51 7.90
CA GLN A 476 -23.07 -20.87 9.32
C GLN A 476 -21.83 -20.29 10.00
N ILE A 477 -20.67 -20.36 9.34
CA ILE A 477 -19.41 -19.76 9.85
C ILE A 477 -19.59 -18.24 10.02
N MET A 478 -20.12 -17.55 9.02
CA MET A 478 -20.32 -16.10 9.12
C MET A 478 -21.34 -15.71 10.19
N ASP A 479 -22.41 -16.51 10.38
CA ASP A 479 -23.35 -16.31 11.48
C ASP A 479 -22.65 -16.42 12.84
N ARG A 480 -21.77 -17.41 13.01
CA ARG A 480 -20.98 -17.61 14.23
C ARG A 480 -19.99 -16.48 14.47
N MET A 481 -19.29 -16.06 13.42
CA MET A 481 -18.32 -14.94 13.50
C MET A 481 -19.02 -13.65 13.92
N LEU A 482 -20.11 -13.26 13.27
CA LEU A 482 -20.86 -12.05 13.60
C LEU A 482 -21.55 -12.15 14.97
N ALA A 483 -22.02 -13.35 15.37
CA ALA A 483 -22.55 -13.56 16.73
C ALA A 483 -21.46 -13.39 17.78
N LYS A 484 -20.26 -13.92 17.55
CA LYS A 484 -19.12 -13.76 18.46
C LYS A 484 -18.68 -12.30 18.57
N MET A 485 -18.63 -11.54 17.47
CA MET A 485 -18.35 -10.10 17.51
C MET A 485 -19.32 -9.36 18.44
N ARG A 486 -20.64 -9.66 18.34
CA ARG A 486 -21.64 -9.07 19.23
C ARG A 486 -21.48 -9.51 20.69
N GLU A 487 -21.19 -10.79 20.92
CA GLU A 487 -20.98 -11.36 22.26
C GLU A 487 -19.81 -10.70 22.99
N VAL A 488 -18.68 -10.48 22.30
CA VAL A 488 -17.49 -9.81 22.87
C VAL A 488 -17.63 -8.27 22.88
N GLY A 489 -18.71 -7.72 22.33
CA GLY A 489 -18.99 -6.29 22.34
C GLY A 489 -18.20 -5.48 21.31
N TYR A 490 -17.64 -6.10 20.26
CA TYR A 490 -16.95 -5.37 19.20
C TYR A 490 -17.92 -4.65 18.26
N THR A 491 -17.84 -3.34 18.21
CA THR A 491 -18.73 -2.48 17.39
C THR A 491 -17.97 -1.37 16.65
N ARG A 492 -16.65 -1.31 16.80
CA ARG A 492 -15.78 -0.23 16.30
C ARG A 492 -15.25 -0.54 14.90
N PHE A 493 -16.16 -0.74 13.94
CA PHE A 493 -15.75 -1.02 12.54
C PHE A 493 -14.97 0.13 11.87
N ASP A 494 -15.02 1.33 12.45
CA ASP A 494 -14.14 2.45 12.07
C ASP A 494 -12.66 2.16 12.34
N LEU A 495 -12.34 1.16 13.17
CA LEU A 495 -10.98 0.69 13.44
C LEU A 495 -10.56 -0.51 12.57
N GLY A 496 -11.43 -1.00 11.69
CA GLY A 496 -11.27 -2.26 10.97
C GLY A 496 -11.89 -3.44 11.72
N LEU A 497 -11.23 -4.60 11.69
CA LEU A 497 -11.63 -5.79 12.43
C LEU A 497 -10.49 -6.30 13.32
N PRO A 498 -10.81 -6.91 14.48
CA PRO A 498 -9.83 -7.69 15.23
C PRO A 498 -9.36 -8.89 14.42
N GLY A 499 -8.08 -9.23 14.52
CA GLY A 499 -7.55 -10.45 13.93
C GLY A 499 -8.20 -11.71 14.52
N ASN A 500 -8.39 -11.71 15.85
CA ASN A 500 -9.10 -12.74 16.62
C ASN A 500 -10.06 -12.09 17.62
N LEU A 501 -11.10 -12.83 18.01
CA LEU A 501 -12.20 -12.29 18.82
C LEU A 501 -12.15 -12.68 20.31
N ILE A 502 -11.26 -13.58 20.71
CA ILE A 502 -11.02 -13.96 22.09
C ILE A 502 -9.51 -14.00 22.36
N PRO A 503 -9.07 -13.81 23.61
CA PRO A 503 -7.66 -13.78 23.96
C PRO A 503 -6.90 -15.02 23.51
N VAL A 504 -5.75 -14.84 22.89
CA VAL A 504 -4.80 -15.93 22.60
C VAL A 504 -4.10 -16.30 23.89
N ARG A 505 -4.11 -17.60 24.24
CA ARG A 505 -3.50 -18.11 25.46
C ARG A 505 -1.99 -17.95 25.43
N LYS A 506 -1.40 -17.81 26.61
CA LYS A 506 0.05 -17.65 26.79
C LYS A 506 0.86 -18.76 26.10
N GLU A 507 0.38 -20.01 26.15
CA GLU A 507 1.04 -21.15 25.48
C GLU A 507 1.12 -21.01 23.96
N ASP A 508 0.23 -20.23 23.36
CA ASP A 508 0.11 -19.99 21.91
C ASP A 508 0.71 -18.65 21.48
N TYR A 509 1.43 -17.98 22.38
CA TYR A 509 2.15 -16.76 22.08
C TYR A 509 3.56 -17.05 21.59
N GLY A 510 4.01 -16.33 20.57
CA GLY A 510 5.38 -16.33 20.07
C GLY A 510 6.32 -15.55 21.00
N VAL A 511 7.61 -15.76 20.85
CA VAL A 511 8.63 -15.01 21.58
C VAL A 511 9.03 -13.76 20.80
N GLY A 512 9.09 -12.62 21.46
CA GLY A 512 9.55 -11.36 20.86
C GLY A 512 8.46 -10.39 20.48
N GLY A 513 7.37 -10.38 21.26
CA GLY A 513 6.24 -9.46 21.05
C GLY A 513 6.67 -8.04 20.77
N VAL A 514 6.43 -7.61 19.54
CA VAL A 514 6.57 -6.22 19.11
C VAL A 514 5.44 -5.44 19.80
N GLU A 515 5.74 -4.35 20.46
CA GLU A 515 4.77 -3.38 21.02
C GLU A 515 3.47 -3.93 21.69
N GLY A 516 3.51 -4.99 22.44
CA GLY A 516 2.32 -5.49 23.16
C GLY A 516 2.67 -6.24 24.43
N GLY A 517 3.90 -6.71 24.49
CA GLY A 517 4.35 -7.61 25.55
C GLY A 517 3.75 -9.02 25.40
N GLU A 518 4.39 -9.97 25.99
CA GLU A 518 3.84 -11.32 26.13
C GLU A 518 2.79 -11.33 27.24
N PRO A 519 1.75 -12.20 27.15
CA PRO A 519 0.81 -12.39 28.24
C PRO A 519 1.51 -12.86 29.52
N GLU A 520 1.20 -12.22 30.63
CA GLU A 520 1.59 -12.74 31.96
C GLU A 520 0.61 -13.83 32.43
N ARG A 521 -0.68 -13.67 32.10
CA ARG A 521 -1.74 -14.59 32.43
C ARG A 521 -1.84 -15.75 31.45
N GLU A 522 -2.13 -16.94 31.96
CA GLU A 522 -2.27 -18.17 31.17
C GLU A 522 -3.39 -18.07 30.11
N ASP A 523 -4.46 -17.32 30.42
CA ASP A 523 -5.59 -17.13 29.50
C ASP A 523 -5.35 -16.03 28.45
N GLY A 524 -4.22 -15.28 28.53
CA GLY A 524 -3.84 -14.23 27.60
C GLY A 524 -4.68 -12.94 27.70
N SER A 525 -5.55 -12.83 28.71
CA SER A 525 -6.51 -11.72 28.82
C SER A 525 -5.85 -10.36 29.05
N ASP A 526 -4.68 -10.32 29.66
CA ASP A 526 -3.90 -9.11 29.94
C ASP A 526 -3.20 -8.53 28.69
N ALA A 527 -2.93 -9.37 27.68
CA ALA A 527 -2.38 -8.95 26.39
C ALA A 527 -3.46 -8.78 25.30
N PHE A 528 -4.73 -9.02 25.60
CA PHE A 528 -5.81 -8.93 24.62
C PHE A 528 -6.06 -7.49 24.15
N GLN A 529 -6.46 -7.34 22.89
CA GLN A 529 -6.61 -6.08 22.14
C GLN A 529 -5.28 -5.32 21.91
N ASN A 530 -4.15 -5.95 22.13
CA ASN A 530 -2.85 -5.38 21.81
C ASN A 530 -2.32 -6.05 20.55
N TYR A 531 -1.90 -5.25 19.57
CA TYR A 531 -1.28 -5.70 18.32
C TYR A 531 -2.08 -6.90 17.73
N GLU A 532 -1.43 -7.94 17.30
CA GLU A 532 -2.06 -9.12 16.69
C GLU A 532 -3.01 -9.91 17.59
N ASN A 533 -2.89 -9.81 18.93
CA ASN A 533 -3.81 -10.48 19.84
C ASN A 533 -5.10 -9.67 20.04
N GLY A 534 -5.98 -9.69 19.05
CA GLY A 534 -7.28 -9.03 19.11
C GLY A 534 -7.25 -7.53 18.86
N GLY A 535 -6.11 -6.95 18.48
CA GLY A 535 -6.07 -5.58 18.00
C GLY A 535 -6.88 -5.43 16.73
N ALA A 536 -7.52 -4.28 16.55
CA ALA A 536 -8.29 -3.96 15.37
C ALA A 536 -7.39 -3.32 14.31
N THR A 537 -7.58 -3.72 13.04
CA THR A 537 -6.81 -3.28 11.89
C THR A 537 -7.64 -3.37 10.62
N ALA A 538 -7.21 -2.74 9.53
CA ALA A 538 -7.79 -2.93 8.21
C ALA A 538 -7.17 -4.11 7.44
N CYS A 539 -6.08 -4.72 7.95
CA CYS A 539 -5.45 -5.89 7.34
C CYS A 539 -6.48 -7.02 7.13
N PHE A 540 -6.56 -7.50 5.89
CA PHE A 540 -7.42 -8.63 5.48
C PHE A 540 -8.92 -8.48 5.71
N VAL A 541 -9.41 -7.36 6.21
CA VAL A 541 -10.86 -7.06 6.38
C VAL A 541 -11.59 -7.17 5.04
N TYR A 542 -10.90 -6.90 3.94
CA TYR A 542 -11.39 -7.10 2.57
C TYR A 542 -12.05 -8.47 2.38
N TYR A 543 -11.44 -9.55 2.87
CA TYR A 543 -11.93 -10.90 2.68
C TYR A 543 -13.20 -11.19 3.48
N THR A 544 -13.29 -10.69 4.70
CA THR A 544 -14.52 -10.81 5.50
C THR A 544 -15.69 -10.08 4.85
N ILE A 545 -15.45 -8.86 4.35
CA ILE A 545 -16.46 -8.08 3.64
C ILE A 545 -16.85 -8.77 2.33
N THR A 546 -15.87 -9.25 1.55
CA THR A 546 -16.11 -9.95 0.28
C THR A 546 -16.88 -11.24 0.49
N ALA A 547 -16.56 -12.01 1.52
CA ALA A 547 -17.31 -13.20 1.90
C ALA A 547 -18.79 -12.88 2.17
N LEU A 548 -19.08 -11.81 2.92
CA LEU A 548 -20.45 -11.34 3.17
C LEU A 548 -21.16 -10.99 1.87
N TYR A 549 -20.52 -10.28 0.96
CA TYR A 549 -21.13 -9.93 -0.34
C TYR A 549 -21.38 -11.16 -1.22
N GLN A 550 -20.45 -12.11 -1.27
CA GLN A 550 -20.61 -13.37 -2.00
C GLN A 550 -21.77 -14.22 -1.47
N LEU A 551 -22.01 -14.16 -0.16
CA LEU A 551 -23.14 -14.84 0.50
C LEU A 551 -24.47 -14.06 0.40
N GLY A 552 -24.50 -12.93 -0.32
CA GLY A 552 -25.68 -12.06 -0.45
C GLY A 552 -25.99 -11.22 0.79
N ARG A 553 -25.11 -11.19 1.77
CA ARG A 553 -25.27 -10.51 3.08
C ARG A 553 -24.80 -9.06 3.01
N ARG A 554 -25.42 -8.30 2.12
CA ARG A 554 -24.98 -6.98 1.75
C ARG A 554 -25.03 -5.98 2.90
N GLU A 555 -26.09 -5.98 3.70
CA GLU A 555 -26.25 -5.02 4.80
C GLU A 555 -25.17 -5.19 5.86
N GLU A 556 -24.80 -6.42 6.16
CA GLU A 556 -23.71 -6.70 7.11
C GLU A 556 -22.35 -6.29 6.53
N GLY A 557 -22.11 -6.56 5.24
CA GLY A 557 -20.90 -6.10 4.55
C GLY A 557 -20.81 -4.57 4.52
N ASP A 558 -21.89 -3.87 4.19
CA ASP A 558 -21.97 -2.41 4.21
C ASP A 558 -21.77 -1.85 5.64
N GLY A 559 -22.28 -2.55 6.65
CA GLY A 559 -22.13 -2.20 8.06
C GLY A 559 -20.68 -2.16 8.54
N ILE A 560 -19.80 -2.98 7.93
CA ILE A 560 -18.35 -2.99 8.19
C ILE A 560 -17.63 -2.01 7.25
N LEU A 561 -17.93 -2.02 5.96
CA LEU A 561 -17.21 -1.24 4.95
C LEU A 561 -17.34 0.28 5.15
N PHE A 562 -18.55 0.80 5.36
CA PHE A 562 -18.76 2.24 5.40
C PHE A 562 -18.08 2.94 6.59
N PRO A 563 -18.08 2.40 7.82
CA PRO A 563 -17.26 2.96 8.89
C PRO A 563 -15.76 3.02 8.55
N ILE A 564 -15.22 2.00 7.89
CA ILE A 564 -13.82 1.97 7.45
C ILE A 564 -13.53 3.05 6.41
N LEU A 565 -14.40 3.20 5.39
CA LEU A 565 -14.24 4.24 4.36
C LEU A 565 -14.25 5.64 4.97
N ARG A 566 -15.10 5.89 5.97
CA ARG A 566 -15.11 7.15 6.72
C ARG A 566 -13.81 7.34 7.50
N ALA A 567 -13.30 6.30 8.14
CA ALA A 567 -12.05 6.38 8.86
C ALA A 567 -10.86 6.69 7.92
N TYR A 568 -10.84 6.16 6.70
CA TYR A 568 -9.86 6.57 5.68
C TYR A 568 -10.00 8.04 5.31
N GLU A 569 -11.22 8.56 5.15
CA GLU A 569 -11.45 9.97 4.84
C GLU A 569 -11.01 10.91 5.99
N GLU A 570 -11.11 10.42 7.22
CA GLU A 570 -10.71 11.15 8.43
C GLU A 570 -9.19 10.99 8.76
N GLY A 571 -8.44 10.21 7.99
CA GLY A 571 -7.01 9.91 8.22
C GLY A 571 -6.79 8.91 9.36
N GLY A 572 -7.78 8.08 9.67
CA GLY A 572 -7.74 7.13 10.79
C GLY A 572 -6.77 5.96 10.59
N PHE A 573 -6.42 5.63 9.35
CA PHE A 573 -5.46 4.56 9.03
C PHE A 573 -4.08 5.10 8.62
N GLN A 574 -3.92 6.39 8.41
CA GLN A 574 -2.63 7.01 8.23
C GLN A 574 -1.90 7.09 9.58
N GLY A 575 -1.25 6.03 9.96
CA GLY A 575 -0.55 5.96 11.22
C GLY A 575 0.83 6.58 11.16
N LEU A 576 1.06 7.65 11.92
CA LEU A 576 2.30 8.40 11.93
C LEU A 576 2.87 8.48 13.34
N GLY A 577 3.22 7.35 13.90
CA GLY A 577 3.83 7.17 15.21
C GLY A 577 4.07 8.39 16.10
N SER A 578 5.05 9.22 15.77
CA SER A 578 5.53 10.29 16.63
C SER A 578 4.62 11.52 16.73
N ASN A 579 3.66 11.70 15.85
CA ASN A 579 2.72 12.83 15.91
C ASN A 579 1.40 12.52 16.64
N GLY A 580 1.31 11.36 17.28
CA GLY A 580 0.14 10.91 18.03
C GLY A 580 -1.04 10.49 17.18
N LYS A 581 -0.90 10.39 15.85
CA LYS A 581 -1.93 9.81 15.01
C LYS A 581 -1.97 8.28 15.13
N THR A 582 -3.06 7.70 14.67
CA THR A 582 -3.31 6.26 14.75
C THR A 582 -2.25 5.45 14.01
N LYS A 583 -1.80 4.38 14.65
CA LYS A 583 -1.02 3.31 14.01
C LYS A 583 -1.98 2.33 13.30
N ASP A 584 -1.42 1.42 12.52
CA ASP A 584 -2.13 0.33 11.83
C ASP A 584 -2.98 -0.54 12.76
N TRP A 585 -2.48 -0.86 13.94
CA TRP A 585 -3.18 -1.62 14.97
C TRP A 585 -3.68 -0.73 16.11
N LYS A 586 -4.88 -1.01 16.59
CA LYS A 586 -5.54 -0.23 17.64
C LYS A 586 -6.27 -1.15 18.62
N ARG A 587 -6.28 -0.77 19.88
CA ARG A 587 -7.22 -1.35 20.85
C ARG A 587 -8.65 -0.98 20.46
N TRP A 588 -9.63 -1.69 21.00
CA TRP A 588 -11.05 -1.45 20.69
C TRP A 588 -11.58 -0.09 21.19
N ASP A 589 -10.85 0.55 22.08
CA ASP A 589 -11.12 1.94 22.47
C ASP A 589 -10.53 2.99 21.49
N GLY A 590 -9.75 2.54 20.49
CA GLY A 590 -9.07 3.38 19.52
C GLY A 590 -7.64 3.75 19.89
N THR A 591 -7.13 3.29 21.04
CA THR A 591 -5.73 3.56 21.44
C THR A 591 -4.77 2.83 20.50
N PRO A 592 -3.79 3.53 19.88
CA PRO A 592 -2.80 2.90 19.01
C PRO A 592 -1.94 1.90 19.79
N LYS A 593 -1.86 0.68 19.31
CA LYS A 593 -1.08 -0.42 19.87
C LYS A 593 -0.65 -1.37 18.77
N GLY A 594 0.54 -1.20 18.27
CA GLY A 594 1.05 -2.05 17.21
C GLY A 594 2.22 -1.41 16.51
N TYR A 595 2.38 -1.71 15.26
CA TYR A 595 3.54 -1.37 14.46
C TYR A 595 3.60 0.11 14.05
N GLU A 596 4.28 0.44 12.97
CA GLU A 596 4.66 1.83 12.63
C GLU A 596 3.51 2.70 12.11
N GLY A 597 2.49 2.13 11.53
CA GLY A 597 1.48 2.83 10.73
C GLY A 597 1.79 2.79 9.25
N LEU A 598 0.85 2.89 8.40
CA LEU A 598 0.83 2.62 6.98
C LEU A 598 1.49 1.28 6.59
N LEU A 599 0.87 0.18 7.01
CA LEU A 599 1.06 -1.10 6.35
C LEU A 599 0.29 -1.08 5.02
N ALA A 600 0.94 -1.47 3.93
CA ALA A 600 0.31 -1.47 2.61
C ALA A 600 -0.92 -2.38 2.55
N ASP A 601 -0.88 -3.53 3.22
CA ASP A 601 -1.96 -4.52 3.29
C ASP A 601 -3.24 -3.99 3.96
N ASP A 602 -3.18 -3.00 4.85
CA ASP A 602 -4.37 -2.34 5.38
C ASP A 602 -5.28 -1.78 4.27
N TYR A 603 -4.67 -1.33 3.18
CA TYR A 603 -5.39 -0.68 2.07
C TYR A 603 -6.01 -1.67 1.08
N LEU A 604 -5.68 -2.97 1.18
CA LEU A 604 -6.38 -4.02 0.42
C LEU A 604 -7.89 -3.99 0.67
N THR A 605 -8.31 -3.58 1.87
CA THR A 605 -9.72 -3.38 2.25
C THR A 605 -10.48 -2.47 1.29
N LEU A 606 -9.81 -1.52 0.64
CA LEU A 606 -10.44 -0.64 -0.34
C LEU A 606 -11.00 -1.39 -1.56
N LEU A 607 -10.48 -2.57 -1.89
CA LEU A 607 -11.03 -3.43 -2.95
C LEU A 607 -12.45 -3.93 -2.63
N ALA A 608 -12.89 -3.88 -1.37
CA ALA A 608 -14.25 -4.27 -1.00
C ALA A 608 -15.32 -3.38 -1.68
N VAL A 609 -14.96 -2.16 -2.07
CA VAL A 609 -15.84 -1.26 -2.84
C VAL A 609 -16.23 -1.90 -4.18
N GLU A 610 -15.30 -2.55 -4.86
CA GLU A 610 -15.57 -3.30 -6.10
C GLU A 610 -16.37 -4.56 -5.86
N SER A 611 -16.04 -5.33 -4.81
CA SER A 611 -16.79 -6.52 -4.42
C SER A 611 -18.24 -6.19 -4.11
N ARG A 612 -18.49 -5.05 -3.45
CA ARG A 612 -19.83 -4.50 -3.22
C ARG A 612 -20.58 -4.20 -4.52
N GLN A 613 -19.89 -3.72 -5.52
CA GLN A 613 -20.50 -3.41 -6.82
C GLN A 613 -20.82 -4.66 -7.62
N ALA A 614 -19.95 -5.66 -7.58
CA ALA A 614 -20.17 -6.95 -8.23
C ALA A 614 -21.40 -7.69 -7.67
N ALA A 615 -21.63 -7.63 -6.37
CA ALA A 615 -22.80 -8.21 -5.68
C ALA A 615 -24.13 -7.53 -6.04
N ARG A 616 -24.13 -6.43 -6.81
CA ARG A 616 -25.35 -5.76 -7.34
C ARG A 616 -25.83 -6.33 -8.67
N ARG A 617 -24.98 -7.05 -9.39
CA ARG A 617 -25.28 -7.65 -10.68
C ARG A 617 -25.82 -9.05 -10.52
#